data_5a7a6357106f36d8bad0233c7a6aaf70
#
_entry.id   5a7a6357106f36d8bad0233c7a6aaf70
#
_cell.length_a   1.000
_cell.length_b   1.000
_cell.length_c   1.000
_cell.angle_alpha   90.00
_cell.angle_beta   90.00
_cell.angle_gamma   90.00
#
_symmetry.space_group_name_H-M   'P 1'
#
loop_
_entity.id
_entity.type
_entity.pdbx_description
1 polymer ?
#
loop_
_entity_poly.entity_id
_entity_poly.type
_entity_poly.pdbx_seq_one_letter_code
_entity_poly.pdbx_strand_id
1 'polypeptide(L)'
;EVIIENTDNVINKLSSKYNLEIIDYTVAPVFMEKNKKGAHQWFIEFKNIPSEKINIAKIIDEELKLENSDYDAKRYNDFTLKKPEIIISKKGVFLKWLELNNKMGGQNKIPRLSNERKFIESLIELNN
;
A
#
# COMPACT_ATOMS: atom_id res chain seq x y z
N GLU A 1 -13.03 -9.48 -3.15
CA GLU A 1 -11.91 -8.67 -3.64
C GLU A 1 -11.74 -7.40 -2.81
N VAL A 2 -10.49 -7.01 -2.57
CA VAL A 2 -10.18 -5.75 -1.85
C VAL A 2 -10.45 -4.57 -2.78
N ILE A 3 -11.16 -3.57 -2.25
CA ILE A 3 -11.49 -2.35 -2.99
C ILE A 3 -10.89 -1.12 -2.29
N ILE A 4 -10.89 0.03 -2.97
CA ILE A 4 -10.29 1.28 -2.45
C ILE A 4 -10.90 1.68 -1.11
N GLU A 5 -12.21 1.50 -0.92
CA GLU A 5 -12.86 1.79 0.36
C GLU A 5 -12.19 1.02 1.50
N ASN A 6 -11.87 -0.26 1.27
CA ASN A 6 -11.18 -1.06 2.29
C ASN A 6 -9.81 -0.50 2.62
N THR A 7 -9.00 -0.16 1.60
CA THR A 7 -7.66 0.36 1.83
C THR A 7 -7.70 1.74 2.48
N ASP A 8 -8.63 2.61 2.06
CA ASP A 8 -8.79 3.92 2.68
C ASP A 8 -9.18 3.78 4.15
N ASN A 9 -10.07 2.85 4.49
CA ASN A 9 -10.48 2.63 5.88
C ASN A 9 -9.32 2.13 6.74
N VAL A 10 -8.47 1.26 6.18
CA VAL A 10 -7.25 0.80 6.88
C VAL A 10 -6.32 1.99 7.16
N ILE A 11 -6.08 2.84 6.18
CA ILE A 11 -5.24 4.03 6.34
C ILE A 11 -5.83 4.98 7.40
N ASN A 12 -7.15 5.17 7.38
CA ASN A 12 -7.81 5.99 8.40
C ASN A 12 -7.63 5.41 9.81
N LYS A 13 -7.61 4.09 9.95
CA LYS A 13 -7.35 3.43 11.24
C LYS A 13 -5.92 3.64 11.72
N LEU A 14 -4.95 3.62 10.81
CA LEU A 14 -3.57 3.95 11.18
C LEU A 14 -3.49 5.34 11.79
N SER A 15 -4.21 6.30 11.21
CA SER A 15 -4.24 7.67 11.72
C SER A 15 -5.00 7.77 13.05
N SER A 16 -6.23 7.28 13.10
CA SER A 16 -7.12 7.50 14.25
C SER A 16 -6.77 6.63 15.45
N LYS A 17 -6.33 5.39 15.22
CA LYS A 17 -6.09 4.42 16.29
C LYS A 17 -4.62 4.38 16.73
N TYR A 18 -3.70 4.64 15.81
CA TYR A 18 -2.26 4.52 16.08
C TYR A 18 -1.51 5.86 15.98
N ASN A 19 -2.19 6.95 15.70
CA ASN A 19 -1.61 8.29 15.56
C ASN A 19 -0.52 8.37 14.49
N LEU A 20 -0.67 7.61 13.41
CA LEU A 20 0.25 7.61 12.28
C LEU A 20 -0.36 8.41 11.13
N GLU A 21 0.13 9.63 10.92
CA GLU A 21 -0.38 10.49 9.86
C GLU A 21 0.25 10.10 8.52
N ILE A 22 -0.60 9.81 7.53
CA ILE A 22 -0.18 9.36 6.20
C ILE A 22 -0.33 10.51 5.21
N ILE A 23 0.73 10.79 4.44
CA ILE A 23 0.71 11.78 3.37
C ILE A 23 0.03 11.18 2.13
N ASP A 24 0.45 9.99 1.71
CA ASP A 24 -0.14 9.31 0.56
C ASP A 24 0.23 7.83 0.59
N TYR A 25 -0.49 7.02 -0.21
CA TYR A 25 -0.20 5.59 -0.30
C TYR A 25 -0.68 5.02 -1.63
N THR A 26 -0.11 3.88 -2.01
CA THR A 26 -0.62 3.06 -3.09
C THR A 26 -0.44 1.58 -2.76
N VAL A 27 -1.33 0.75 -3.28
CA VAL A 27 -1.30 -0.70 -3.09
C VAL A 27 -1.31 -1.37 -4.46
N ALA A 28 -0.46 -2.37 -4.62
CA ALA A 28 -0.39 -3.15 -5.84
C ALA A 28 -0.17 -4.63 -5.50
N PRO A 29 -0.52 -5.55 -6.42
CA PRO A 29 -0.30 -6.97 -6.17
C PRO A 29 1.17 -7.35 -6.30
N VAL A 30 1.57 -8.35 -5.50
CA VAL A 30 2.80 -9.10 -5.73
C VAL A 30 2.38 -10.44 -6.32
N PHE A 31 2.90 -10.76 -7.50
CA PHE A 31 2.53 -12.00 -8.19
C PHE A 31 3.49 -13.13 -7.82
N MET A 32 2.93 -14.31 -7.48
CA MET A 32 3.71 -15.51 -7.21
C MET A 32 4.05 -16.26 -8.48
N GLU A 33 3.08 -16.29 -9.40
CA GLU A 33 3.17 -16.92 -10.70
C GLU A 33 2.42 -16.05 -11.69
N LYS A 34 2.34 -16.46 -12.96
CA LYS A 34 1.63 -15.69 -14.01
C LYS A 34 0.24 -15.29 -13.53
N ASN A 35 0.03 -14.01 -13.30
CA ASN A 35 -1.25 -13.40 -12.94
C ASN A 35 -1.88 -13.91 -11.63
N LYS A 36 -1.14 -14.70 -10.85
CA LYS A 36 -1.64 -15.18 -9.57
C LYS A 36 -1.11 -14.29 -8.45
N LYS A 37 -2.00 -13.55 -7.82
CA LYS A 37 -1.66 -12.66 -6.71
C LYS A 37 -1.21 -13.47 -5.49
N GLY A 38 -0.04 -13.15 -4.96
CA GLY A 38 0.51 -13.82 -3.77
C GLY A 38 0.50 -12.96 -2.52
N ALA A 39 0.43 -11.65 -2.67
CA ALA A 39 0.38 -10.68 -1.57
C ALA A 39 -0.02 -9.32 -2.10
N HIS A 40 -0.32 -8.39 -1.19
CA HIS A 40 -0.44 -6.98 -1.51
C HIS A 40 0.83 -6.27 -1.04
N GLN A 41 1.34 -5.37 -1.86
CA GLN A 41 2.45 -4.51 -1.47
C GLN A 41 1.93 -3.08 -1.31
N TRP A 42 2.24 -2.47 -0.17
CA TRP A 42 1.83 -1.12 0.19
C TRP A 42 3.05 -0.22 0.19
N PHE A 43 2.96 0.88 -0.53
CA PHE A 43 3.97 1.93 -0.53
C PHE A 43 3.35 3.13 0.16
N ILE A 44 3.86 3.50 1.34
CA ILE A 44 3.21 4.49 2.20
C ILE A 44 4.21 5.58 2.57
N GLU A 45 3.81 6.82 2.34
CA GLU A 45 4.56 7.99 2.82
C GLU A 45 3.90 8.52 4.08
N PHE A 46 4.62 8.48 5.19
CA PHE A 46 4.16 9.03 6.46
C PHE A 46 4.67 10.45 6.63
N LYS A 47 3.91 11.29 7.34
CA LYS A 47 4.37 12.62 7.72
C LYS A 47 5.63 12.52 8.59
N ASN A 48 5.62 11.59 9.54
CA ASN A 48 6.77 11.25 10.36
C ASN A 48 6.98 9.75 10.28
N ILE A 49 8.23 9.32 10.06
CA ILE A 49 8.54 7.90 9.92
C ILE A 49 8.19 7.19 11.22
N PRO A 50 7.36 6.11 11.16
CA PRO A 50 6.97 5.38 12.36
C PRO A 50 8.16 4.73 13.07
N SER A 51 8.04 4.55 14.38
CA SER A 51 9.02 3.81 15.16
C SER A 51 9.17 2.38 14.62
N GLU A 52 10.39 1.87 14.62
CA GLU A 52 10.66 0.48 14.22
C GLU A 52 9.95 -0.55 15.11
N LYS A 53 9.54 -0.15 16.30
CA LYS A 53 8.80 -1.01 17.22
C LYS A 53 7.38 -1.28 16.77
N ILE A 54 6.85 -0.46 15.86
CA ILE A 54 5.49 -0.60 15.34
C ILE A 54 5.55 -1.53 14.13
N ASN A 55 4.82 -2.63 14.19
CA ASN A 55 4.72 -3.56 13.06
C ASN A 55 3.58 -3.14 12.14
N ILE A 56 3.88 -2.28 11.17
CA ILE A 56 2.89 -1.73 10.24
C ILE A 56 2.22 -2.84 9.43
N ALA A 57 3.00 -3.80 8.95
CA ALA A 57 2.46 -4.91 8.16
C ALA A 57 1.40 -5.70 8.92
N LYS A 58 1.65 -5.98 10.20
CA LYS A 58 0.71 -6.71 11.05
C LYS A 58 -0.57 -5.91 11.27
N ILE A 59 -0.44 -4.62 11.54
CA ILE A 59 -1.60 -3.74 11.76
C ILE A 59 -2.46 -3.69 10.50
N ILE A 60 -1.85 -3.47 9.34
CA ILE A 60 -2.57 -3.42 8.07
C ILE A 60 -3.27 -4.75 7.79
N ASP A 61 -2.58 -5.86 8.00
CA ASP A 61 -3.16 -7.19 7.79
C ASP A 61 -4.39 -7.42 8.67
N GLU A 62 -4.29 -7.12 9.96
CA GLU A 62 -5.39 -7.30 10.89
C GLU A 62 -6.58 -6.39 10.58
N GLU A 63 -6.32 -5.12 10.27
CA GLU A 63 -7.38 -4.17 9.93
C GLU A 63 -8.07 -4.54 8.62
N LEU A 64 -7.29 -4.99 7.64
CA LEU A 64 -7.86 -5.38 6.35
C LEU A 64 -8.71 -6.65 6.46
N LYS A 65 -8.34 -7.57 7.33
CA LYS A 65 -9.17 -8.76 7.63
C LYS A 65 -10.54 -8.36 8.20
N LEU A 66 -10.57 -7.32 9.04
CA LEU A 66 -11.83 -6.82 9.58
C LEU A 66 -12.68 -6.11 8.51
N GLU A 67 -12.03 -5.45 7.55
CA GLU A 67 -12.69 -4.70 6.49
C GLU A 67 -13.28 -5.59 5.40
N ASN A 68 -12.68 -6.76 5.17
CA ASN A 68 -13.00 -7.56 3.99
C ASN A 68 -12.92 -9.05 4.29
N SER A 69 -14.08 -9.70 4.32
CA SER A 69 -14.17 -11.13 4.67
C SER A 69 -13.50 -12.05 3.63
N ASP A 70 -13.50 -11.65 2.36
CA ASP A 70 -12.82 -12.40 1.31
C ASP A 70 -11.30 -12.37 1.52
N TYR A 71 -10.77 -11.20 1.88
CA TYR A 71 -9.36 -11.06 2.23
C TYR A 71 -9.00 -11.94 3.44
N ASP A 72 -9.83 -11.90 4.49
CA ASP A 72 -9.63 -12.70 5.69
C ASP A 72 -9.56 -14.21 5.35
N ALA A 73 -10.49 -14.66 4.52
CA ALA A 73 -10.53 -16.05 4.08
C ALA A 73 -9.29 -16.44 3.28
N LYS A 74 -8.84 -15.57 2.38
CA LYS A 74 -7.64 -15.82 1.55
C LYS A 74 -6.35 -15.80 2.34
N ARG A 75 -6.34 -15.08 3.47
CA ARG A 75 -5.16 -15.03 4.34
C ARG A 75 -5.02 -16.27 5.22
N TYR A 76 -6.03 -17.13 5.28
CA TYR A 76 -6.02 -18.29 6.16
C TYR A 76 -4.79 -19.17 5.90
N ASN A 77 -3.94 -19.37 6.92
CA ASN A 77 -2.71 -20.16 6.88
C ASN A 77 -1.74 -19.79 5.76
N ASP A 78 -1.82 -18.58 5.21
CA ASP A 78 -0.96 -18.08 4.12
C ASP A 78 -1.03 -18.94 2.83
N PHE A 79 -2.10 -19.71 2.63
CA PHE A 79 -2.20 -20.60 1.48
C PHE A 79 -2.45 -19.86 0.17
N THR A 80 -3.46 -18.98 0.16
CA THR A 80 -3.86 -18.28 -1.06
C THR A 80 -3.19 -16.91 -1.16
N LEU A 81 -3.10 -16.22 -0.03
CA LEU A 81 -2.58 -14.87 0.03
C LEU A 81 -1.70 -14.72 1.26
N LYS A 82 -0.48 -14.25 1.07
CA LYS A 82 0.46 -14.02 2.15
C LYS A 82 0.25 -12.64 2.76
N LYS A 83 0.83 -12.41 3.93
CA LYS A 83 0.72 -11.12 4.64
C LYS A 83 1.26 -9.98 3.77
N PRO A 84 0.76 -8.76 3.99
CA PRO A 84 1.17 -7.63 3.16
C PRO A 84 2.64 -7.28 3.34
N GLU A 85 3.22 -6.77 2.25
CA GLU A 85 4.57 -6.23 2.23
C GLU A 85 4.47 -4.71 2.29
N ILE A 86 5.26 -4.09 3.15
CA ILE A 86 5.20 -2.64 3.36
C ILE A 86 6.52 -2.00 2.97
N ILE A 87 6.44 -0.97 2.13
CA ILE A 87 7.57 -0.08 1.85
C ILE A 87 7.24 1.28 2.44
N ILE A 88 8.07 1.76 3.34
CA ILE A 88 7.92 3.09 3.90
C ILE A 88 8.70 4.06 3.02
N SER A 89 7.98 5.03 2.44
CA SER A 89 8.54 6.01 1.53
C SER A 89 9.46 6.99 2.25
N LYS A 90 10.50 7.44 1.57
CA LYS A 90 11.22 8.65 1.96
C LYS A 90 10.29 9.85 1.77
N LYS A 91 10.56 10.93 2.48
CA LYS A 91 9.74 12.15 2.35
C LYS A 91 9.82 12.73 0.95
N GLY A 92 8.66 13.11 0.43
CA GLY A 92 8.56 13.83 -0.83
C GLY A 92 8.53 12.97 -2.09
N VAL A 93 8.55 11.65 -1.97
CA VAL A 93 8.57 10.77 -3.15
C VAL A 93 7.30 10.91 -3.98
N PHE A 94 6.12 10.95 -3.34
CA PHE A 94 4.85 11.12 -4.08
C PHE A 94 4.80 12.47 -4.80
N LEU A 95 5.25 13.54 -4.14
CA LEU A 95 5.31 14.87 -4.77
C LEU A 95 6.26 14.86 -5.96
N LYS A 96 7.42 14.26 -5.81
CA LYS A 96 8.40 14.15 -6.89
C LYS A 96 7.83 13.39 -8.08
N TRP A 97 7.11 12.31 -7.81
CA TRP A 97 6.44 11.54 -8.87
C TRP A 97 5.43 12.41 -9.64
N LEU A 98 4.61 13.18 -8.89
CA LEU A 98 3.64 14.08 -9.50
C LEU A 98 4.30 15.12 -10.40
N GLU A 99 5.38 15.74 -9.91
CA GLU A 99 6.11 16.76 -10.68
C GLU A 99 6.67 16.20 -11.98
N LEU A 100 7.27 15.03 -11.92
CA LEU A 100 7.86 14.39 -13.10
C LEU A 100 6.78 14.01 -14.13
N ASN A 101 5.65 13.51 -13.67
CA ASN A 101 4.58 13.05 -14.57
C ASN A 101 3.77 14.20 -15.15
N ASN A 102 3.60 15.29 -14.42
CA ASN A 102 2.94 16.49 -14.93
C ASN A 102 3.78 17.12 -16.05
N LYS A 103 5.08 17.21 -15.88
CA LYS A 103 5.98 17.76 -16.90
C LYS A 103 5.97 16.93 -18.19
N MET A 104 5.73 15.63 -18.07
CA MET A 104 5.71 14.74 -19.22
C MET A 104 4.32 14.53 -19.81
N GLY A 105 3.32 15.22 -19.28
CA GLY A 105 1.94 15.11 -19.77
C GLY A 105 1.28 13.79 -19.52
N GLY A 106 1.76 13.02 -18.53
CA GLY A 106 1.22 11.70 -18.21
C GLY A 106 0.14 11.72 -17.14
N GLN A 107 0.02 10.58 -16.46
CA GLN A 107 -0.92 10.38 -15.36
C GLN A 107 -0.70 11.40 -14.24
N ASN A 108 -1.76 12.10 -13.85
CA ASN A 108 -1.66 13.17 -12.84
C ASN A 108 -1.68 12.68 -11.40
N LYS A 109 -2.23 11.50 -11.16
CA LYS A 109 -2.30 10.92 -9.82
C LYS A 109 -1.96 9.44 -9.84
N ILE A 110 -1.38 8.97 -8.75
CA ILE A 110 -1.18 7.56 -8.54
C ILE A 110 -2.49 6.98 -7.99
N PRO A 111 -3.03 5.92 -8.59
CA PRO A 111 -4.18 5.23 -8.00
C PRO A 111 -3.82 4.63 -6.64
N ARG A 112 -4.71 4.75 -5.68
CA ARG A 112 -4.49 4.18 -4.34
C ARG A 112 -4.46 2.67 -4.36
N LEU A 113 -5.15 2.07 -5.32
CA LEU A 113 -5.18 0.61 -5.50
C LEU A 113 -5.14 0.31 -6.99
N SER A 114 -4.24 -0.57 -7.40
CA SER A 114 -4.07 -0.94 -8.80
C SER A 114 -3.93 -2.46 -8.92
N ASN A 115 -4.39 -3.01 -10.06
CA ASN A 115 -4.17 -4.42 -10.39
C ASN A 115 -2.85 -4.67 -11.11
N GLU A 116 -2.08 -3.61 -11.37
CA GLU A 116 -0.78 -3.69 -12.03
C GLU A 116 0.28 -2.99 -11.21
N ARG A 117 1.54 -3.24 -11.51
CA ARG A 117 2.66 -2.78 -10.70
C ARG A 117 3.35 -1.53 -11.23
N LYS A 118 2.96 -0.99 -12.38
CA LYS A 118 3.70 0.12 -13.00
C LYS A 118 3.84 1.35 -12.10
N PHE A 119 2.79 1.68 -11.32
CA PHE A 119 2.83 2.85 -10.44
C PHE A 119 3.72 2.62 -9.24
N ILE A 120 3.55 1.49 -8.55
CA ILE A 120 4.35 1.20 -7.37
C ILE A 120 5.83 1.02 -7.74
N GLU A 121 6.12 0.41 -8.90
CA GLU A 121 7.50 0.25 -9.37
C GLU A 121 8.15 1.61 -9.62
N SER A 122 7.42 2.55 -10.22
CA SER A 122 7.95 3.90 -10.45
C SER A 122 8.25 4.64 -9.14
N LEU A 123 7.43 4.44 -8.11
CA LEU A 123 7.69 5.00 -6.79
C LEU A 123 8.88 4.36 -6.11
N ILE A 124 8.99 3.03 -6.20
CA ILE A 124 10.13 2.29 -5.65
C ILE A 124 11.44 2.80 -6.25
N GLU A 125 11.44 3.01 -7.55
CA GLU A 125 12.62 3.55 -8.24
C GLU A 125 13.01 4.93 -7.72
N LEU A 126 12.04 5.82 -7.53
CA LEU A 126 12.29 7.16 -6.98
C LEU A 126 12.73 7.12 -5.52
N ASN A 127 12.40 6.07 -4.81
CA ASN A 127 12.69 5.91 -3.39
C ASN A 127 14.14 5.46 -3.12
N ASN A 128 14.85 5.07 -4.13
CA ASN A 128 16.24 4.60 -3.98
C ASN A 128 17.24 5.74 -3.73
#